data_ef35eb3fed51281dcadef19b19ce652d
#
_entry.id   ef35eb3fed51281dcadef19b19ce652d
#
_cell.length_a   1.000
_cell.length_b   1.000
_cell.length_c   1.000
_cell.angle_alpha   90.00
_cell.angle_beta   90.00
_cell.angle_gamma   90.00
#
_symmetry.space_group_name_H-M   'P 1'
#
loop_
_entity.id
_entity.type
_entity.pdbx_description
1 polymer ?
#
loop_
_entity_poly.entity_id
_entity_poly.type
_entity_poly.pdbx_seq_one_letter_code
_entity_poly.pdbx_strand_id
1 'polypeptide(L)'
;MIPAMKPLLSPSPAARAACLGLLLAAALGTAHAGRSCEDKPLTPQSLQKGLDLAQRTSQALDAEYAKNGTRVVLLARVGQDLSKYDLHYSHYGWAYRTPEGPWRVAHKLNECGTAGGHVYRQGLGEFFLDDLWRYEAGVQVPTPAVQQALWTFLTQPQTVLRLQHEPYSMVSYAWGQRYQQSNQWATETLAAAMEPATVQRRQQAQAWLQFKGYEPGVLVIRALSRLGGRVTAANIAFDDHPNDKRYASRIETVTVESVTQWLQRSQLAGPVRVLP
;
A
#
# COMPACT_ATOMS: atom_id res chain seq x y z
N MET A 1 3.79 -47.58 62.41
CA MET A 1 2.59 -46.79 62.00
C MET A 1 2.99 -45.82 60.95
N ILE A 2 2.62 -46.09 59.69
CA ILE A 2 2.92 -45.24 58.55
C ILE A 2 1.65 -44.41 58.24
N PRO A 3 1.66 -43.08 58.16
CA PRO A 3 0.46 -42.30 57.89
C PRO A 3 0.06 -42.44 56.43
N ALA A 4 -1.22 -42.72 56.21
CA ALA A 4 -1.81 -42.82 54.84
C ALA A 4 -1.80 -41.50 54.12
N MET A 5 -1.20 -41.47 52.92
CA MET A 5 -1.28 -40.34 51.96
C MET A 5 -2.70 -40.20 51.42
N LYS A 6 -3.30 -39.03 51.58
CA LYS A 6 -4.57 -38.66 50.92
C LYS A 6 -4.36 -38.52 49.39
N PRO A 7 -5.27 -39.05 48.57
CA PRO A 7 -5.17 -38.86 47.11
C PRO A 7 -5.44 -37.41 46.74
N LEU A 8 -4.58 -36.86 45.88
CA LEU A 8 -4.77 -35.56 45.25
C LEU A 8 -6.00 -35.62 44.34
N LEU A 9 -6.99 -34.76 44.62
CA LEU A 9 -8.20 -34.62 43.83
C LEU A 9 -7.81 -34.13 42.41
N SER A 10 -8.11 -34.93 41.40
CA SER A 10 -7.98 -34.51 40.02
C SER A 10 -9.00 -33.41 39.70
N PRO A 11 -8.62 -32.32 38.98
CA PRO A 11 -9.56 -31.26 38.67
C PRO A 11 -10.68 -31.76 37.75
N SER A 12 -11.91 -31.29 38.04
CA SER A 12 -13.11 -31.68 37.31
C SER A 12 -13.03 -31.27 35.81
N PRO A 13 -13.75 -31.98 34.91
CA PRO A 13 -13.74 -31.65 33.48
C PRO A 13 -14.19 -30.20 33.21
N ALA A 14 -15.05 -29.62 34.05
CA ALA A 14 -15.46 -28.23 33.98
C ALA A 14 -14.31 -27.25 34.29
N ALA A 15 -13.43 -27.56 35.24
CA ALA A 15 -12.26 -26.74 35.55
C ALA A 15 -11.21 -26.81 34.45
N ARG A 16 -11.05 -27.95 33.75
CA ARG A 16 -10.17 -28.09 32.60
C ARG A 16 -10.68 -27.31 31.39
N ALA A 17 -11.99 -27.30 31.15
CA ALA A 17 -12.61 -26.50 30.07
C ALA A 17 -12.51 -25.00 30.32
N ALA A 18 -12.65 -24.54 31.57
CA ALA A 18 -12.49 -23.14 31.96
C ALA A 18 -11.04 -22.67 31.81
N CYS A 19 -10.04 -23.49 32.18
CA CYS A 19 -8.62 -23.15 31.98
C CYS A 19 -8.23 -23.12 30.48
N LEU A 20 -8.77 -24.02 29.65
CA LEU A 20 -8.56 -23.97 28.20
C LEU A 20 -9.19 -22.71 27.55
N GLY A 21 -10.39 -22.33 28.01
CA GLY A 21 -11.07 -21.12 27.56
C GLY A 21 -10.31 -19.83 27.92
N LEU A 22 -9.75 -19.76 29.14
CA LEU A 22 -8.91 -18.62 29.56
C LEU A 22 -7.57 -18.55 28.83
N LEU A 23 -6.95 -19.68 28.52
CA LEU A 23 -5.71 -19.72 27.73
C LEU A 23 -5.94 -19.32 26.24
N LEU A 24 -7.09 -19.67 25.67
CA LEU A 24 -7.47 -19.18 24.33
C LEU A 24 -7.78 -17.68 24.32
N ALA A 25 -8.42 -17.15 25.37
CA ALA A 25 -8.71 -15.72 25.50
C ALA A 25 -7.44 -14.86 25.71
N ALA A 26 -6.43 -15.40 26.41
CA ALA A 26 -5.14 -14.71 26.60
C ALA A 26 -4.24 -14.73 25.34
N ALA A 27 -4.51 -15.63 24.38
CA ALA A 27 -3.79 -15.67 23.08
C ALA A 27 -4.35 -14.70 22.03
N LEU A 28 -5.44 -14.00 22.33
CA LEU A 28 -5.97 -12.90 21.52
C LEU A 28 -5.21 -11.58 21.81
N GLY A 29 -3.88 -11.66 21.87
CA GLY A 29 -3.05 -10.48 21.74
C GLY A 29 -3.42 -9.78 20.45
N THR A 30 -3.80 -8.52 20.53
CA THR A 30 -4.19 -7.65 19.42
C THR A 30 -3.09 -7.66 18.35
N ALA A 31 -3.22 -8.55 17.36
CA ALA A 31 -2.45 -8.45 16.14
C ALA A 31 -2.98 -7.23 15.39
N HIS A 32 -2.40 -6.06 15.63
CA HIS A 32 -2.66 -4.86 14.86
C HIS A 32 -2.05 -5.06 13.47
N ALA A 33 -2.78 -5.74 12.60
CA ALA A 33 -2.50 -5.82 11.19
C ALA A 33 -3.36 -4.75 10.50
N GLY A 34 -2.75 -3.64 10.20
CA GLY A 34 -3.41 -2.47 9.62
C GLY A 34 -3.31 -1.26 10.55
N ARG A 35 -3.35 -0.08 9.97
CA ARG A 35 -3.42 1.16 10.73
C ARG A 35 -4.72 1.18 11.52
N SER A 36 -4.67 1.43 12.83
CA SER A 36 -5.88 1.65 13.62
C SER A 36 -6.60 2.87 13.07
N CYS A 37 -7.93 2.80 12.96
CA CYS A 37 -8.78 3.94 12.59
C CYS A 37 -9.08 4.85 13.79
N GLU A 38 -8.37 4.69 14.88
CA GLU A 38 -8.40 5.66 15.96
C GLU A 38 -7.81 6.97 15.45
N ASP A 39 -8.55 8.05 15.61
CA ASP A 39 -8.08 9.40 15.36
C ASP A 39 -6.87 9.66 16.29
N LYS A 40 -5.68 9.39 15.78
CA LYS A 40 -4.47 9.91 16.39
C LYS A 40 -4.32 11.35 15.95
N PRO A 41 -4.61 12.33 16.81
CA PRO A 41 -4.40 13.72 16.45
C PRO A 41 -2.92 13.93 16.12
N LEU A 42 -2.64 14.59 15.01
CA LEU A 42 -1.27 14.96 14.64
C LEU A 42 -0.69 15.84 15.76
N THR A 43 0.47 15.44 16.26
CA THR A 43 1.21 16.30 17.19
C THR A 43 1.80 17.50 16.45
N PRO A 44 2.08 18.63 17.13
CA PRO A 44 2.78 19.75 16.50
C PRO A 44 4.09 19.33 15.82
N GLN A 45 4.82 18.37 16.41
CA GLN A 45 6.07 17.84 15.87
C GLN A 45 5.86 17.01 14.59
N SER A 46 4.85 16.13 14.55
CA SER A 46 4.55 15.35 13.35
C SER A 46 4.01 16.24 12.22
N LEU A 47 3.20 17.23 12.55
CA LEU A 47 2.74 18.24 11.61
C LEU A 47 3.90 19.01 10.98
N GLN A 48 4.83 19.51 11.82
CA GLN A 48 6.00 20.24 11.35
C GLN A 48 6.86 19.37 10.42
N LYS A 49 7.19 18.14 10.83
CA LYS A 49 7.98 17.21 10.00
C LYS A 49 7.31 16.91 8.66
N GLY A 50 5.98 16.70 8.64
CA GLY A 50 5.23 16.46 7.42
C GLY A 50 5.25 17.65 6.46
N LEU A 51 5.08 18.87 6.99
CA LEU A 51 5.16 20.11 6.21
C LEU A 51 6.57 20.38 5.68
N ASP A 52 7.60 20.15 6.51
CA ASP A 52 9.00 20.29 6.09
C ASP A 52 9.34 19.33 4.96
N LEU A 53 8.88 18.07 5.03
CA LEU A 53 9.07 17.10 3.96
C LEU A 53 8.32 17.53 2.69
N ALA A 54 7.08 18.03 2.82
CA ALA A 54 6.31 18.53 1.70
C ALA A 54 7.02 19.71 1.01
N GLN A 55 7.57 20.64 1.78
CA GLN A 55 8.31 21.78 1.26
C GLN A 55 9.59 21.36 0.52
N ARG A 56 10.41 20.48 1.13
CA ARG A 56 11.62 19.95 0.48
C ARG A 56 11.29 19.20 -0.79
N THR A 57 10.22 18.39 -0.77
CA THR A 57 9.75 17.66 -1.95
C THR A 57 9.33 18.64 -3.05
N SER A 58 8.54 19.66 -2.74
CA SER A 58 8.14 20.69 -3.71
C SER A 58 9.36 21.36 -4.36
N GLN A 59 10.31 21.81 -3.56
CA GLN A 59 11.54 22.43 -4.06
C GLN A 59 12.34 21.50 -4.97
N ALA A 60 12.48 20.23 -4.59
CA ALA A 60 13.17 19.23 -5.40
C ALA A 60 12.47 18.96 -6.74
N LEU A 61 11.13 18.87 -6.73
CA LEU A 61 10.34 18.65 -7.93
C LEU A 61 10.33 19.89 -8.85
N ASP A 62 10.27 21.11 -8.29
CA ASP A 62 10.35 22.35 -9.04
C ASP A 62 11.75 22.53 -9.67
N ALA A 63 12.80 22.13 -8.98
CA ALA A 63 14.15 22.11 -9.54
C ALA A 63 14.29 21.11 -10.71
N GLU A 64 13.71 19.91 -10.58
CA GLU A 64 13.65 18.92 -11.67
C GLU A 64 12.84 19.44 -12.86
N TYR A 65 11.72 20.10 -12.60
CA TYR A 65 10.92 20.72 -13.67
C TYR A 65 11.70 21.83 -14.38
N ALA A 66 12.34 22.72 -13.64
CA ALA A 66 13.13 23.80 -14.22
C ALA A 66 14.31 23.31 -15.07
N LYS A 67 14.95 22.20 -14.64
CA LYS A 67 16.12 21.63 -15.30
C LYS A 67 15.77 20.80 -16.54
N ASN A 68 14.75 19.95 -16.44
CA ASN A 68 14.49 18.88 -17.40
C ASN A 68 13.06 18.89 -17.94
N GLY A 69 12.19 19.82 -17.51
CA GLY A 69 10.77 19.82 -17.85
C GLY A 69 9.99 18.66 -17.20
N THR A 70 10.54 18.04 -16.14
CA THR A 70 9.91 16.93 -15.44
C THR A 70 8.61 17.37 -14.80
N ARG A 71 7.49 16.82 -15.23
CA ARG A 71 6.15 17.19 -14.75
C ARG A 71 5.34 16.05 -14.16
N VAL A 72 5.87 14.83 -14.18
CA VAL A 72 5.28 13.66 -13.49
C VAL A 72 6.40 12.83 -12.88
N VAL A 73 6.20 12.42 -11.63
CA VAL A 73 7.10 11.49 -10.92
C VAL A 73 6.28 10.46 -10.15
N LEU A 74 6.84 9.27 -9.95
CA LEU A 74 6.40 8.38 -8.89
C LEU A 74 6.88 8.99 -7.57
N LEU A 75 5.96 9.25 -6.64
CA LEU A 75 6.24 9.77 -5.30
C LEU A 75 5.80 8.75 -4.25
N ALA A 76 6.77 8.21 -3.52
CA ALA A 76 6.55 7.22 -2.47
C ALA A 76 6.77 7.81 -1.08
N ARG A 77 6.12 7.20 -0.07
CA ARG A 77 6.23 7.56 1.35
C ARG A 77 6.31 6.32 2.25
N VAL A 78 6.90 6.50 3.43
CA VAL A 78 7.04 5.48 4.47
C VAL A 78 5.95 5.69 5.53
N GLY A 79 4.72 5.28 5.21
CA GLY A 79 3.56 5.44 6.11
C GLY A 79 3.50 4.37 7.21
N GLN A 80 4.15 3.22 7.02
CA GLN A 80 4.14 2.10 7.96
C GLN A 80 5.53 1.44 8.02
N ASP A 81 5.84 0.79 9.14
CA ASP A 81 7.00 -0.09 9.25
C ASP A 81 6.73 -1.42 8.55
N LEU A 82 7.36 -1.62 7.41
CA LEU A 82 7.29 -2.84 6.62
C LEU A 82 8.62 -3.62 6.60
N SER A 83 9.56 -3.29 7.50
CA SER A 83 10.89 -3.90 7.57
C SER A 83 10.86 -5.43 7.71
N LYS A 84 9.84 -5.97 8.40
CA LYS A 84 9.63 -7.43 8.51
C LYS A 84 9.36 -8.14 7.17
N TYR A 85 9.03 -7.38 6.13
CA TYR A 85 8.82 -7.88 4.76
C TYR A 85 9.93 -7.44 3.80
N ASP A 86 11.00 -6.85 4.33
CA ASP A 86 12.10 -6.27 3.54
C ASP A 86 11.62 -5.19 2.57
N LEU A 87 10.63 -4.41 2.99
CA LEU A 87 10.07 -3.29 2.24
C LEU A 87 10.33 -1.98 2.98
N HIS A 88 10.69 -0.96 2.20
CA HIS A 88 10.97 0.37 2.72
C HIS A 88 9.76 1.30 2.59
N TYR A 89 9.14 1.36 1.41
CA TYR A 89 7.99 2.21 1.15
C TYR A 89 6.68 1.44 1.29
N SER A 90 5.67 2.08 1.89
CA SER A 90 4.35 1.47 2.05
C SER A 90 3.35 1.91 0.99
N HIS A 91 3.54 3.09 0.42
CA HIS A 91 2.55 3.73 -0.45
C HIS A 91 3.21 4.64 -1.46
N TYR A 92 2.65 4.70 -2.67
CA TYR A 92 3.02 5.70 -3.67
C TYR A 92 1.81 6.25 -4.43
N GLY A 93 2.00 7.42 -5.03
CA GLY A 93 1.11 8.03 -5.99
C GLY A 93 1.88 8.64 -7.14
N TRP A 94 1.16 9.09 -8.14
CA TRP A 94 1.71 9.87 -9.23
C TRP A 94 1.64 11.35 -8.87
N ALA A 95 2.79 11.94 -8.53
CA ALA A 95 2.87 13.39 -8.37
C ALA A 95 3.02 14.03 -9.74
N TYR A 96 2.15 14.98 -10.04
CA TYR A 96 2.16 15.70 -11.33
C TYR A 96 1.99 17.19 -11.12
N ARG A 97 2.65 17.96 -11.98
CA ARG A 97 2.51 19.41 -12.02
C ARG A 97 1.27 19.77 -12.83
N THR A 98 0.33 20.50 -12.20
CA THR A 98 -0.89 20.93 -12.89
C THR A 98 -0.56 21.99 -13.95
N PRO A 99 -1.47 22.24 -14.93
CA PRO A 99 -1.29 23.34 -15.87
C PRO A 99 -1.10 24.70 -15.20
N GLU A 100 -1.74 24.92 -14.05
CA GLU A 100 -1.66 26.15 -13.24
C GLU A 100 -0.37 26.28 -12.43
N GLY A 101 0.40 25.20 -12.30
CA GLY A 101 1.72 25.21 -11.69
C GLY A 101 1.90 24.34 -10.42
N PRO A 102 0.96 24.23 -9.48
CA PRO A 102 1.20 23.46 -8.26
C PRO A 102 1.25 21.95 -8.51
N TRP A 103 2.03 21.25 -7.68
CA TRP A 103 2.08 19.79 -7.66
C TRP A 103 0.86 19.19 -6.97
N ARG A 104 0.32 18.14 -7.56
CA ARG A 104 -0.73 17.31 -6.98
C ARG A 104 -0.31 15.84 -7.02
N VAL A 105 -0.73 15.07 -6.05
CA VAL A 105 -0.51 13.63 -5.99
C VAL A 105 -1.85 12.94 -6.25
N ALA A 106 -1.92 12.20 -7.35
CA ALA A 106 -3.04 11.30 -7.60
C ALA A 106 -2.70 9.94 -7.00
N HIS A 107 -3.50 9.49 -6.05
CA HIS A 107 -3.33 8.23 -5.37
C HIS A 107 -4.67 7.70 -4.85
N LYS A 108 -4.69 6.41 -4.52
CA LYS A 108 -5.86 5.78 -3.92
C LYS A 108 -5.62 5.59 -2.43
N LEU A 109 -6.63 5.88 -1.62
CA LEU A 109 -6.62 5.64 -0.18
C LEU A 109 -7.79 4.73 0.21
N ASN A 110 -7.58 3.93 1.24
CA ASN A 110 -8.63 3.22 1.92
C ASN A 110 -9.41 4.18 2.83
N GLU A 111 -10.71 4.05 2.84
CA GLU A 111 -11.56 4.72 3.81
C GLU A 111 -11.46 4.01 5.15
N CYS A 112 -11.08 4.77 6.18
CA CYS A 112 -10.77 4.21 7.49
C CYS A 112 -11.93 3.39 8.08
N GLY A 113 -11.63 2.21 8.63
CA GLY A 113 -12.63 1.30 9.21
C GLY A 113 -13.46 0.52 8.19
N THR A 114 -13.24 0.72 6.89
CA THR A 114 -14.00 0.07 5.82
C THR A 114 -13.11 -0.77 4.89
N ALA A 115 -13.75 -1.56 4.03
CA ALA A 115 -13.10 -2.23 2.90
C ALA A 115 -13.31 -1.45 1.58
N GLY A 116 -13.59 -0.15 1.66
CA GLY A 116 -13.70 0.76 0.54
C GLY A 116 -12.43 1.57 0.31
N GLY A 117 -12.17 1.94 -0.93
CA GLY A 117 -11.03 2.81 -1.25
C GLY A 117 -11.32 3.71 -2.45
N HIS A 118 -10.88 4.97 -2.36
CA HIS A 118 -11.18 6.00 -3.34
C HIS A 118 -9.92 6.71 -3.82
N VAL A 119 -10.00 7.28 -5.02
CA VAL A 119 -8.91 8.05 -5.62
C VAL A 119 -9.00 9.50 -5.19
N TYR A 120 -7.88 10.04 -4.76
CA TYR A 120 -7.74 11.42 -4.31
C TYR A 120 -6.69 12.16 -5.14
N ARG A 121 -6.86 13.49 -5.21
CA ARG A 121 -5.90 14.44 -5.73
C ARG A 121 -5.52 15.39 -4.61
N GLN A 122 -4.45 15.06 -3.92
CA GLN A 122 -3.99 15.83 -2.76
C GLN A 122 -2.82 16.75 -3.11
N GLY A 123 -2.65 17.82 -2.35
CA GLY A 123 -1.42 18.59 -2.33
C GLY A 123 -0.30 17.80 -1.64
N LEU A 124 0.96 18.22 -1.83
CA LEU A 124 2.09 17.58 -1.17
C LEU A 124 1.98 17.63 0.37
N GLY A 125 1.43 18.71 0.93
CA GLY A 125 1.17 18.82 2.37
C GLY A 125 0.26 17.70 2.85
N GLU A 126 -0.93 17.56 2.26
CA GLU A 126 -1.90 16.50 2.63
C GLU A 126 -1.31 15.10 2.45
N PHE A 127 -0.53 14.89 1.37
CA PHE A 127 0.10 13.60 1.10
C PHE A 127 1.07 13.17 2.21
N PHE A 128 1.79 14.10 2.86
CA PHE A 128 2.75 13.81 3.92
C PHE A 128 2.21 14.03 5.34
N LEU A 129 1.01 14.56 5.52
CA LEU A 129 0.36 14.74 6.83
C LEU A 129 -0.42 13.49 7.28
N ASP A 130 0.03 12.31 6.95
CA ASP A 130 -0.62 11.03 7.24
C ASP A 130 0.15 10.20 8.28
N ASP A 131 0.60 10.80 9.38
CA ASP A 131 1.32 10.14 10.51
C ASP A 131 2.36 9.11 10.02
N LEU A 132 3.38 9.59 9.33
CA LEU A 132 4.36 8.74 8.68
C LEU A 132 5.25 8.03 9.72
N TRP A 133 5.58 6.78 9.46
CA TRP A 133 6.60 6.04 10.19
C TRP A 133 7.99 6.69 10.06
N ARG A 134 8.33 7.14 8.84
CA ARG A 134 9.55 7.94 8.57
C ARG A 134 9.21 9.11 7.67
N TYR A 135 9.79 10.28 7.98
CA TYR A 135 9.60 11.52 7.22
C TYR A 135 10.63 11.62 6.10
N GLU A 136 10.53 10.74 5.15
CA GLU A 136 11.31 10.72 3.92
C GLU A 136 10.42 10.36 2.72
N ALA A 137 10.83 10.76 1.52
CA ALA A 137 10.13 10.47 0.28
C ALA A 137 11.05 9.76 -0.72
N GLY A 138 10.49 8.80 -1.46
CA GLY A 138 11.11 8.23 -2.65
C GLY A 138 10.60 8.93 -3.91
N VAL A 139 11.50 9.45 -4.72
CA VAL A 139 11.17 10.08 -6.00
C VAL A 139 11.81 9.28 -7.13
N GLN A 140 10.99 8.82 -8.07
CA GLN A 140 11.47 8.19 -9.30
C GLN A 140 10.94 8.94 -10.51
N VAL A 141 11.85 9.38 -11.38
CA VAL A 141 11.51 10.16 -12.56
C VAL A 141 11.31 9.24 -13.76
N PRO A 142 10.09 9.16 -14.32
CA PRO A 142 9.83 8.39 -15.53
C PRO A 142 10.45 9.05 -16.76
N THR A 143 10.59 8.26 -17.85
CA THR A 143 11.00 8.80 -19.14
C THR A 143 10.02 9.86 -19.67
N PRO A 144 10.44 10.76 -20.55
CA PRO A 144 9.55 11.80 -21.11
C PRO A 144 8.27 11.24 -21.75
N ALA A 145 8.36 10.09 -22.41
CA ALA A 145 7.19 9.44 -23.02
C ALA A 145 6.18 8.97 -21.96
N VAL A 146 6.66 8.34 -20.88
CA VAL A 146 5.83 7.91 -19.74
C VAL A 146 5.22 9.12 -19.02
N GLN A 147 6.00 10.18 -18.80
CA GLN A 147 5.52 11.41 -18.20
C GLN A 147 4.41 12.06 -19.03
N GLN A 148 4.57 12.12 -20.37
CA GLN A 148 3.56 12.70 -21.25
C GLN A 148 2.25 11.92 -21.19
N ALA A 149 2.33 10.57 -21.24
CA ALA A 149 1.17 9.70 -21.17
C ALA A 149 0.43 9.86 -19.83
N LEU A 150 1.17 9.77 -18.71
CA LEU A 150 0.61 9.94 -17.37
C LEU A 150 0.03 11.35 -17.16
N TRP A 151 0.74 12.39 -17.60
CA TRP A 151 0.26 13.76 -17.42
C TRP A 151 -1.08 13.99 -18.12
N THR A 152 -1.20 13.54 -19.38
CA THR A 152 -2.46 13.60 -20.12
C THR A 152 -3.58 12.86 -19.43
N PHE A 153 -3.28 11.67 -18.88
CA PHE A 153 -4.25 10.83 -18.18
C PHE A 153 -4.70 11.43 -16.84
N LEU A 154 -3.76 11.95 -16.06
CA LEU A 154 -4.00 12.45 -14.70
C LEU A 154 -4.66 13.82 -14.65
N THR A 155 -4.47 14.64 -15.69
CA THR A 155 -5.07 15.98 -15.74
C THR A 155 -6.56 15.96 -16.14
N GLN A 156 -7.05 14.85 -16.67
CA GLN A 156 -8.46 14.69 -17.06
C GLN A 156 -9.25 13.92 -16.00
N PRO A 157 -10.33 14.49 -15.43
CA PRO A 157 -11.12 13.84 -14.38
C PRO A 157 -11.69 12.47 -14.79
N GLN A 158 -12.11 12.32 -16.06
CA GLN A 158 -12.74 11.11 -16.57
C GLN A 158 -11.77 9.94 -16.68
N THR A 159 -10.50 10.23 -17.02
CA THR A 159 -9.49 9.18 -17.19
C THR A 159 -8.90 8.72 -15.87
N VAL A 160 -8.64 9.62 -14.92
CA VAL A 160 -8.04 9.28 -13.63
C VAL A 160 -8.87 8.28 -12.82
N LEU A 161 -10.19 8.28 -12.99
CA LEU A 161 -11.11 7.36 -12.33
C LEU A 161 -11.41 6.09 -13.14
N ARG A 162 -10.93 5.98 -14.37
CA ARG A 162 -11.28 4.89 -15.30
C ARG A 162 -11.10 3.49 -14.72
N LEU A 163 -10.02 3.27 -13.99
CA LEU A 163 -9.69 1.96 -13.42
C LEU A 163 -9.94 1.89 -11.90
N GLN A 164 -10.62 2.89 -11.32
CA GLN A 164 -11.01 2.88 -9.92
C GLN A 164 -11.96 1.70 -9.64
N HIS A 165 -11.65 0.94 -8.59
CA HIS A 165 -12.47 -0.15 -8.06
C HIS A 165 -12.58 0.01 -6.55
N GLU A 166 -13.78 0.27 -6.04
CA GLU A 166 -14.00 0.61 -4.64
C GLU A 166 -13.60 -0.50 -3.65
N PRO A 167 -13.98 -1.79 -3.84
CA PRO A 167 -13.58 -2.84 -2.92
C PRO A 167 -12.07 -2.91 -2.73
N TYR A 168 -11.63 -2.78 -1.47
CA TYR A 168 -10.24 -2.60 -1.10
C TYR A 168 -9.74 -3.76 -0.23
N SER A 169 -8.54 -4.25 -0.52
CA SER A 169 -7.74 -5.02 0.43
C SER A 169 -6.28 -4.55 0.34
N MET A 170 -5.68 -4.21 1.48
CA MET A 170 -4.29 -3.76 1.59
C MET A 170 -3.28 -4.73 0.94
N VAL A 171 -3.63 -6.00 0.90
CA VAL A 171 -2.83 -7.10 0.35
C VAL A 171 -3.53 -7.77 -0.84
N SER A 172 -4.34 -7.03 -1.61
CA SER A 172 -5.04 -7.59 -2.76
C SER A 172 -4.09 -8.32 -3.72
N TYR A 173 -4.56 -9.40 -4.30
CA TYR A 173 -3.80 -10.15 -5.31
C TYR A 173 -3.51 -9.26 -6.51
N ALA A 174 -2.26 -9.20 -6.92
CA ALA A 174 -1.83 -8.29 -7.99
C ALA A 174 -2.58 -8.49 -9.31
N TRP A 175 -3.06 -9.71 -9.56
CA TRP A 175 -3.82 -10.11 -10.75
C TRP A 175 -5.31 -10.35 -10.48
N GLY A 176 -5.76 -9.97 -9.25
CA GLY A 176 -7.14 -10.12 -8.82
C GLY A 176 -8.05 -9.01 -9.33
N GLN A 177 -9.34 -9.34 -9.49
CA GLN A 177 -10.38 -8.38 -9.87
C GLN A 177 -11.29 -8.00 -8.70
N ARG A 178 -11.26 -8.75 -7.60
CA ARG A 178 -12.18 -8.60 -6.48
C ARG A 178 -11.88 -7.38 -5.63
N TYR A 179 -10.59 -7.12 -5.38
CA TYR A 179 -10.12 -5.97 -4.61
C TYR A 179 -9.10 -5.16 -5.42
N GLN A 180 -8.85 -3.95 -4.99
CA GLN A 180 -7.79 -3.09 -5.55
C GLN A 180 -7.15 -2.26 -4.45
N GLN A 181 -5.90 -2.54 -4.11
CA GLN A 181 -5.14 -1.70 -3.20
C GLN A 181 -4.57 -0.45 -3.90
N SER A 182 -4.01 0.46 -3.11
CA SER A 182 -3.52 1.77 -3.55
C SER A 182 -2.44 1.71 -4.63
N ASN A 183 -1.37 0.94 -4.38
CA ASN A 183 -0.27 0.82 -5.34
C ASN A 183 -0.71 0.09 -6.62
N GLN A 184 -1.66 -0.86 -6.49
CA GLN A 184 -2.23 -1.56 -7.65
C GLN A 184 -2.98 -0.60 -8.57
N TRP A 185 -3.83 0.30 -8.01
CA TRP A 185 -4.51 1.32 -8.79
C TRP A 185 -3.51 2.21 -9.55
N ALA A 186 -2.46 2.66 -8.88
CA ALA A 186 -1.46 3.54 -9.49
C ALA A 186 -0.68 2.83 -10.62
N THR A 187 -0.36 1.53 -10.42
CA THR A 187 0.33 0.71 -11.43
C THR A 187 -0.59 0.39 -12.62
N GLU A 188 -1.85 0.03 -12.38
CA GLU A 188 -2.86 -0.17 -13.43
C GLU A 188 -3.13 1.13 -14.20
N THR A 189 -3.11 2.29 -13.53
CA THR A 189 -3.25 3.62 -14.14
C THR A 189 -2.12 3.91 -15.12
N LEU A 190 -0.88 3.52 -14.81
CA LEU A 190 0.24 3.64 -15.76
C LEU A 190 -0.05 2.86 -17.04
N ALA A 191 -0.52 1.62 -16.94
CA ALA A 191 -0.85 0.81 -18.11
C ALA A 191 -1.93 1.49 -18.99
N ALA A 192 -2.98 2.04 -18.36
CA ALA A 192 -4.03 2.75 -19.07
C ALA A 192 -3.56 4.07 -19.69
N ALA A 193 -2.61 4.74 -19.06
CA ALA A 193 -2.01 5.96 -19.62
C ALA A 193 -1.12 5.66 -20.84
N MET A 194 -0.38 4.55 -20.78
CA MET A 194 0.52 4.13 -21.88
C MET A 194 -0.23 3.60 -23.10
N GLU A 195 -1.38 2.95 -22.90
CA GLU A 195 -2.17 2.32 -23.96
C GLU A 195 -3.66 2.70 -23.84
N PRO A 196 -4.00 4.00 -23.93
CA PRO A 196 -5.34 4.48 -23.60
C PRO A 196 -6.45 3.99 -24.55
N ALA A 197 -6.11 3.52 -25.75
CA ALA A 197 -7.07 2.96 -26.70
C ALA A 197 -7.46 1.51 -26.36
N THR A 198 -6.53 0.72 -25.83
CA THR A 198 -6.70 -0.71 -25.58
C THR A 198 -6.93 -1.04 -24.11
N VAL A 199 -6.35 -0.27 -23.18
CA VAL A 199 -6.49 -0.49 -21.73
C VAL A 199 -7.63 0.35 -21.17
N GLN A 200 -8.83 -0.23 -21.19
CA GLN A 200 -10.07 0.41 -20.70
C GLN A 200 -10.55 -0.18 -19.37
N ARG A 201 -10.04 -1.36 -18.98
CA ARG A 201 -10.45 -2.12 -17.79
C ARG A 201 -9.23 -2.66 -17.06
N ARG A 202 -9.37 -2.90 -15.77
CA ARG A 202 -8.32 -3.45 -14.90
C ARG A 202 -7.69 -4.73 -15.45
N GLN A 203 -8.51 -5.65 -15.94
CA GLN A 203 -8.03 -6.91 -16.54
C GLN A 203 -7.06 -6.66 -17.71
N GLN A 204 -7.36 -5.66 -18.56
CA GLN A 204 -6.48 -5.29 -19.68
C GLN A 204 -5.19 -4.62 -19.18
N ALA A 205 -5.29 -3.79 -18.13
CA ALA A 205 -4.12 -3.20 -17.49
C ALA A 205 -3.19 -4.28 -16.91
N GLN A 206 -3.75 -5.27 -16.23
CA GLN A 206 -2.99 -6.39 -15.65
C GLN A 206 -2.36 -7.25 -16.76
N ALA A 207 -3.07 -7.54 -17.84
CA ALA A 207 -2.50 -8.25 -18.98
C ALA A 207 -1.34 -7.47 -19.64
N TRP A 208 -1.48 -6.16 -19.77
CA TRP A 208 -0.41 -5.29 -20.27
C TRP A 208 0.81 -5.31 -19.34
N LEU A 209 0.62 -5.22 -18.02
CA LEU A 209 1.69 -5.29 -17.04
C LEU A 209 2.43 -6.62 -17.09
N GLN A 210 1.70 -7.75 -17.21
CA GLN A 210 2.30 -9.08 -17.38
C GLN A 210 3.11 -9.15 -18.69
N PHE A 211 2.54 -8.67 -19.79
CA PHE A 211 3.23 -8.61 -21.09
C PHE A 211 4.52 -7.76 -21.03
N LYS A 212 4.52 -6.68 -20.23
CA LYS A 212 5.68 -5.82 -19.99
C LYS A 212 6.64 -6.35 -18.92
N GLY A 213 6.45 -7.58 -18.44
CA GLY A 213 7.35 -8.23 -17.50
C GLY A 213 7.30 -7.65 -16.08
N TYR A 214 6.16 -7.10 -15.66
CA TYR A 214 5.96 -6.72 -14.27
C TYR A 214 5.80 -7.96 -13.38
N GLU A 215 6.53 -8.01 -12.29
CA GLU A 215 6.47 -9.05 -11.28
C GLU A 215 6.06 -8.43 -9.94
N PRO A 216 4.96 -8.90 -9.31
CA PRO A 216 4.51 -8.37 -8.03
C PRO A 216 5.45 -8.78 -6.89
N GLY A 217 5.41 -8.01 -5.80
CA GLY A 217 6.07 -8.37 -4.56
C GLY A 217 5.44 -9.60 -3.92
N VAL A 218 6.24 -10.42 -3.25
CA VAL A 218 5.79 -11.63 -2.54
C VAL A 218 5.99 -11.45 -1.05
N LEU A 219 4.89 -11.36 -0.28
CA LEU A 219 4.92 -11.31 1.17
C LEU A 219 4.73 -12.71 1.73
N VAL A 220 5.58 -13.11 2.67
CA VAL A 220 5.40 -14.38 3.39
C VAL A 220 4.51 -14.14 4.61
N ILE A 221 3.21 -14.47 4.49
CA ILE A 221 2.22 -14.27 5.54
C ILE A 221 1.61 -15.63 5.95
N ARG A 222 1.99 -16.12 7.13
CA ARG A 222 1.54 -17.43 7.64
C ARG A 222 0.04 -17.46 7.94
N ALA A 223 -0.56 -18.65 7.96
CA ALA A 223 -2.00 -18.85 8.11
C ALA A 223 -2.59 -18.18 9.37
N LEU A 224 -1.93 -18.28 10.52
CA LEU A 224 -2.38 -17.65 11.78
C LEU A 224 -2.36 -16.12 11.69
N SER A 225 -1.32 -15.54 11.07
CA SER A 225 -1.24 -14.08 10.84
C SER A 225 -2.33 -13.59 9.88
N ARG A 226 -2.67 -14.39 8.86
CA ARG A 226 -3.77 -14.08 7.95
C ARG A 226 -5.12 -14.10 8.63
N LEU A 227 -5.36 -15.10 9.50
CA LEU A 227 -6.59 -15.18 10.30
C LEU A 227 -6.70 -13.98 11.23
N GLY A 228 -5.62 -13.63 11.94
CA GLY A 228 -5.58 -12.44 12.80
C GLY A 228 -5.89 -11.16 12.00
N GLY A 229 -5.19 -10.90 10.91
CA GLY A 229 -5.42 -9.72 10.07
C GLY A 229 -6.84 -9.60 9.56
N ARG A 230 -7.45 -10.71 9.13
CA ARG A 230 -8.84 -10.73 8.63
C ARG A 230 -9.88 -10.43 9.71
N VAL A 231 -9.61 -10.82 10.95
CA VAL A 231 -10.53 -10.59 12.09
C VAL A 231 -10.39 -9.17 12.65
N THR A 232 -9.19 -8.59 12.59
CA THR A 232 -8.88 -7.32 13.26
C THR A 232 -8.94 -6.10 12.33
N ALA A 233 -8.98 -6.28 11.00
CA ALA A 233 -8.97 -5.16 10.06
C ALA A 233 -9.92 -5.39 8.88
N ALA A 234 -10.88 -4.48 8.69
CA ALA A 234 -11.87 -4.54 7.61
C ALA A 234 -11.23 -4.50 6.20
N ASN A 235 -10.06 -3.87 6.08
CA ASN A 235 -9.34 -3.66 4.83
C ASN A 235 -8.26 -4.72 4.55
N ILE A 236 -8.34 -5.90 5.17
CA ILE A 236 -7.44 -7.04 4.92
C ILE A 236 -8.25 -8.28 4.54
N ALA A 237 -8.07 -8.73 3.31
CA ALA A 237 -8.66 -9.95 2.78
C ALA A 237 -7.63 -10.70 1.92
N PHE A 238 -7.72 -12.04 1.90
CA PHE A 238 -6.79 -12.92 1.18
C PHE A 238 -7.52 -13.89 0.24
N ASP A 239 -8.82 -13.75 0.12
CA ASP A 239 -9.69 -14.69 -0.59
C ASP A 239 -9.77 -14.43 -2.11
N ASP A 240 -9.02 -13.44 -2.60
CA ASP A 240 -8.76 -13.18 -4.01
C ASP A 240 -7.48 -13.87 -4.52
N HIS A 241 -6.64 -14.40 -3.62
CA HIS A 241 -5.43 -15.12 -4.00
C HIS A 241 -5.72 -16.57 -4.41
N PRO A 242 -5.02 -17.11 -5.41
CA PRO A 242 -5.04 -18.54 -5.74
C PRO A 242 -4.71 -19.41 -4.50
N ASN A 243 -5.41 -20.53 -4.36
CA ASN A 243 -5.31 -21.38 -3.18
C ASN A 243 -3.90 -21.97 -2.99
N ASP A 244 -3.24 -22.38 -4.07
CA ASP A 244 -1.87 -22.88 -4.06
C ASP A 244 -0.88 -21.86 -3.47
N LYS A 245 -0.96 -20.61 -3.89
CA LYS A 245 -0.14 -19.51 -3.37
C LYS A 245 -0.48 -19.18 -1.93
N ARG A 246 -1.77 -19.00 -1.64
CA ARG A 246 -2.26 -18.67 -0.31
C ARG A 246 -1.89 -19.73 0.73
N TYR A 247 -2.06 -21.01 0.41
CA TYR A 247 -1.70 -22.10 1.32
C TYR A 247 -0.20 -22.28 1.46
N ALA A 248 0.59 -21.94 0.46
CA ALA A 248 2.04 -21.84 0.56
C ALA A 248 2.52 -20.57 1.31
N SER A 249 1.60 -19.79 1.91
CA SER A 249 1.89 -18.52 2.60
C SER A 249 2.51 -17.43 1.70
N ARG A 250 2.37 -17.53 0.39
CA ARG A 250 2.88 -16.59 -0.61
C ARG A 250 1.76 -15.65 -1.02
N ILE A 251 1.83 -14.41 -0.53
CA ILE A 251 0.86 -13.36 -0.83
C ILE A 251 1.49 -12.42 -1.86
N GLU A 252 1.05 -12.53 -3.11
CA GLU A 252 1.53 -11.70 -4.21
C GLU A 252 0.71 -10.42 -4.30
N THR A 253 1.33 -9.29 -4.04
CA THR A 253 0.67 -7.99 -4.05
C THR A 253 1.57 -6.93 -4.70
N VAL A 254 0.99 -5.78 -5.05
CA VAL A 254 1.75 -4.68 -5.66
C VAL A 254 2.46 -3.88 -4.57
N THR A 255 3.78 -4.05 -4.44
CA THR A 255 4.62 -3.27 -3.54
C THR A 255 5.29 -2.10 -4.27
N VAL A 256 5.69 -1.06 -3.54
CA VAL A 256 6.39 0.07 -4.15
C VAL A 256 7.70 -0.38 -4.77
N GLU A 257 8.43 -1.25 -4.06
CA GLU A 257 9.71 -1.81 -4.52
C GLU A 257 9.56 -2.62 -5.82
N SER A 258 8.52 -3.47 -5.91
CA SER A 258 8.28 -4.24 -7.14
C SER A 258 8.03 -3.34 -8.35
N VAL A 259 7.29 -2.24 -8.15
CA VAL A 259 7.00 -1.26 -9.21
C VAL A 259 8.25 -0.47 -9.60
N THR A 260 8.96 0.09 -8.62
CA THR A 260 10.13 0.93 -8.90
C THR A 260 11.26 0.16 -9.54
N GLN A 261 11.52 -1.07 -9.10
CA GLN A 261 12.50 -1.96 -9.69
C GLN A 261 12.10 -2.36 -11.12
N TRP A 262 10.83 -2.70 -11.35
CA TRP A 262 10.34 -3.00 -12.69
C TRP A 262 10.46 -1.80 -13.64
N LEU A 263 10.04 -0.60 -13.23
CA LEU A 263 10.17 0.60 -14.02
C LEU A 263 11.62 0.88 -14.45
N GLN A 264 12.56 0.64 -13.52
CA GLN A 264 13.99 0.81 -13.80
C GLN A 264 14.51 -0.28 -14.77
N ARG A 265 14.20 -1.56 -14.51
CA ARG A 265 14.62 -2.68 -15.39
C ARG A 265 14.07 -2.53 -16.82
N SER A 266 12.84 -2.05 -16.93
CA SER A 266 12.14 -1.84 -18.22
C SER A 266 12.51 -0.52 -18.90
N GLN A 267 13.46 0.23 -18.34
CA GLN A 267 13.90 1.54 -18.84
C GLN A 267 12.74 2.56 -18.99
N LEU A 268 11.69 2.41 -18.19
CA LEU A 268 10.53 3.33 -18.13
C LEU A 268 10.77 4.48 -17.16
N ALA A 269 11.69 4.31 -16.21
CA ALA A 269 12.10 5.36 -15.27
C ALA A 269 13.58 5.21 -14.87
N GLY A 270 14.16 6.29 -14.34
CA GLY A 270 15.48 6.27 -13.69
C GLY A 270 15.46 5.59 -12.32
N PRO A 271 16.55 5.63 -11.55
CA PRO A 271 16.62 5.10 -10.20
C PRO A 271 15.75 5.92 -9.23
N VAL A 272 15.38 5.30 -8.11
CA VAL A 272 14.72 6.00 -6.99
C VAL A 272 15.74 6.90 -6.29
N ARG A 273 15.39 8.16 -6.07
CA ARG A 273 16.12 9.11 -5.24
C ARG A 273 15.38 9.32 -3.92
N VAL A 274 16.08 9.18 -2.81
CA VAL A 274 15.53 9.43 -1.48
C VAL A 274 15.67 10.91 -1.15
N LEU A 275 14.59 11.52 -0.66
CA LEU A 275 14.56 12.86 -0.08
C LEU A 275 14.31 12.70 1.42
N PRO A 276 15.34 12.97 2.27
CA PRO A 276 15.25 12.80 3.70
C PRO A 276 14.36 13.84 4.37
#